data_f6ac0416875831b664d3f7c344e86a73
#
_entry.id   f6ac0416875831b664d3f7c344e86a73
#
_cell.length_a   1.000
_cell.length_b   1.000
_cell.length_c   1.000
_cell.angle_alpha   90.00
_cell.angle_beta   90.00
_cell.angle_gamma   90.00
#
_symmetry.space_group_name_H-M   'P 1'
#
loop_
_entity.id
_entity.type
_entity.pdbx_description
1 polymer ?
#
loop_
_entity_poly.entity_id
_entity_poly.type
_entity_poly.pdbx_seq_one_letter_code
_entity_poly.pdbx_strand_id
1 'polypeptide(L)'
;LTYSVYKIYEDFIWNGQNADFAEKFYATPPLTLDALVDRVPSLLDSYKDMLWHIPEKMSVLKKVLIETNKKLGSLTPRVRENIETLENGAVESAHQTVVLGGPVYILNKAATATQVASLSTDKGVPLTPFFFVADYDIVQPELTHIRTPLMGQDGNLVSFPVPQGFETSPVSVLPLPEGDWLNQVEDDIRSSYRPMLKNLEQYTRMLFEERLEQSLTIVRHAFFNSNTLGEWSQRIMGHLFNVVGDLGIPLLSASEKEIRELLVEGMEFLLARENRERFLKTFDEMTNQIEAHGYNPGIGRRGPDYVPFFYECPKSGCNSSRIELRYEDLGATAVLTGKCPSCSESIEIETPADSPYLGEIANQMSPRVDSRQVLIDTLIPTVAHIGGPGEAAYYAQVIPSAKAMEIPFPLFIKYPRVYFNTPWNEQLAKSLEAEEFEVLHRKDMFSLMGKIAKFRKKNQFDNMNEQLVELSKILFETHSSLNERLGEVTSKIADTSGKV
;
A
#
# COMPACT_ATOMS: atom_id res chain seq x y z
N LEU A 1 -21.17 -13.40 -9.37
CA LEU A 1 -20.12 -12.62 -8.69
C LEU A 1 -18.80 -12.82 -9.41
N THR A 2 -18.26 -11.76 -10.03
CA THR A 2 -16.93 -11.81 -10.66
C THR A 2 -15.89 -11.56 -9.58
N TYR A 3 -14.98 -12.52 -9.37
CA TYR A 3 -13.88 -12.37 -8.42
C TYR A 3 -12.79 -11.44 -8.97
N SER A 4 -12.05 -10.77 -8.09
CA SER A 4 -10.81 -10.09 -8.47
C SER A 4 -9.79 -11.09 -9.00
N VAL A 5 -9.00 -10.70 -9.99
CA VAL A 5 -7.87 -11.50 -10.51
C VAL A 5 -6.87 -11.89 -9.41
N TYR A 6 -6.80 -11.16 -8.32
CA TYR A 6 -6.06 -11.56 -7.12
C TYR A 6 -6.37 -12.99 -6.64
N LYS A 7 -7.57 -13.51 -6.93
CA LYS A 7 -7.96 -14.88 -6.57
C LYS A 7 -7.04 -15.92 -7.22
N ILE A 8 -6.55 -15.68 -8.43
CA ILE A 8 -5.59 -16.56 -9.12
C ILE A 8 -4.28 -16.64 -8.33
N TYR A 9 -3.75 -15.50 -7.88
CA TYR A 9 -2.56 -15.45 -7.03
C TYR A 9 -2.79 -16.19 -5.71
N GLU A 10 -3.92 -15.94 -5.05
CA GLU A 10 -4.25 -16.56 -3.76
C GLU A 10 -4.37 -18.09 -3.88
N ASP A 11 -5.05 -18.59 -4.92
CA ASP A 11 -5.24 -20.02 -5.13
C ASP A 11 -3.93 -20.74 -5.47
N PHE A 12 -3.03 -20.06 -6.21
CA PHE A 12 -1.70 -20.59 -6.48
C PHE A 12 -0.87 -20.72 -5.19
N ILE A 13 -0.80 -19.65 -4.41
CA ILE A 13 0.03 -19.62 -3.18
C ILE A 13 -0.46 -20.63 -2.13
N TRP A 14 -1.79 -20.81 -1.99
CA TRP A 14 -2.33 -21.66 -0.94
C TRP A 14 -2.54 -23.12 -1.35
N ASN A 15 -2.85 -23.36 -2.61
CA ASN A 15 -3.31 -24.68 -3.07
C ASN A 15 -2.54 -25.19 -4.29
N GLY A 16 -1.59 -24.43 -4.85
CA GLY A 16 -0.92 -24.75 -6.10
C GLY A 16 -1.81 -24.75 -7.34
N GLN A 17 -3.04 -24.21 -7.22
CA GLN A 17 -4.00 -24.13 -8.32
C GLN A 17 -3.68 -22.97 -9.25
N ASN A 18 -4.17 -23.02 -10.50
CA ASN A 18 -3.99 -21.98 -11.51
C ASN A 18 -2.51 -21.68 -11.85
N ALA A 19 -1.63 -22.68 -11.83
CA ALA A 19 -0.18 -22.51 -12.06
C ALA A 19 0.10 -21.79 -13.40
N ASP A 20 -0.56 -22.16 -14.49
CA ASP A 20 -0.39 -21.53 -15.81
C ASP A 20 -0.74 -20.03 -15.80
N PHE A 21 -1.77 -19.65 -15.04
CA PHE A 21 -2.14 -18.24 -14.86
C PHE A 21 -1.19 -17.50 -13.90
N ALA A 22 -0.72 -18.17 -12.85
CA ALA A 22 0.28 -17.60 -11.94
C ALA A 22 1.60 -17.33 -12.67
N GLU A 23 2.02 -18.22 -13.58
CA GLU A 23 3.17 -18.00 -14.45
C GLU A 23 2.94 -16.82 -15.38
N LYS A 24 1.78 -16.78 -16.03
CA LYS A 24 1.46 -15.77 -17.03
C LYS A 24 1.30 -14.38 -16.47
N PHE A 25 0.52 -14.23 -15.39
CA PHE A 25 0.18 -12.93 -14.82
C PHE A 25 1.16 -12.43 -13.76
N TYR A 26 1.87 -13.34 -13.08
CA TYR A 26 2.69 -13.00 -11.90
C TYR A 26 4.12 -13.52 -11.97
N ALA A 27 4.57 -14.03 -13.11
CA ALA A 27 5.91 -14.61 -13.26
C ALA A 27 6.23 -15.71 -12.23
N THR A 28 5.26 -16.54 -11.90
CA THR A 28 5.33 -17.60 -10.89
C THR A 28 5.82 -17.08 -9.54
N PRO A 29 4.93 -16.62 -8.67
CA PRO A 29 5.31 -16.12 -7.35
C PRO A 29 6.10 -17.17 -6.55
N PRO A 30 7.10 -16.78 -5.77
CA PRO A 30 7.84 -17.72 -4.93
C PRO A 30 6.95 -18.26 -3.80
N LEU A 31 6.93 -19.58 -3.61
CA LEU A 31 6.14 -20.22 -2.55
C LEU A 31 6.88 -20.27 -1.21
N THR A 32 8.21 -20.17 -1.25
CA THR A 32 9.07 -20.20 -0.06
C THR A 32 10.17 -19.15 -0.17
N LEU A 33 10.79 -18.83 0.94
CA LEU A 33 11.93 -17.92 0.96
C LEU A 33 13.13 -18.50 0.19
N ASP A 34 13.35 -19.81 0.25
CA ASP A 34 14.41 -20.46 -0.53
C ASP A 34 14.20 -20.25 -2.04
N ALA A 35 12.96 -20.45 -2.54
CA ALA A 35 12.63 -20.21 -3.93
C ALA A 35 12.77 -18.74 -4.35
N LEU A 36 12.60 -17.78 -3.43
CA LEU A 36 12.91 -16.39 -3.68
C LEU A 36 14.42 -16.19 -3.81
N VAL A 37 15.19 -16.63 -2.80
CA VAL A 37 16.65 -16.42 -2.74
C VAL A 37 17.33 -17.06 -3.95
N ASP A 38 16.92 -18.24 -4.36
CA ASP A 38 17.46 -18.94 -5.54
C ASP A 38 17.27 -18.12 -6.85
N ARG A 39 16.28 -17.26 -6.92
CA ARG A 39 15.99 -16.44 -8.11
C ARG A 39 16.67 -15.06 -8.09
N VAL A 40 17.11 -14.58 -6.93
CA VAL A 40 17.72 -13.25 -6.78
C VAL A 40 18.93 -13.04 -7.70
N PRO A 41 19.92 -13.95 -7.81
CA PRO A 41 21.05 -13.73 -8.70
C PRO A 41 20.65 -13.50 -10.16
N SER A 42 19.72 -14.30 -10.67
CA SER A 42 19.21 -14.16 -12.04
C SER A 42 18.47 -12.85 -12.27
N LEU A 43 17.70 -12.39 -11.26
CA LEU A 43 17.02 -11.08 -11.34
C LEU A 43 18.04 -9.95 -11.34
N LEU A 44 19.01 -9.97 -10.46
CA LEU A 44 20.06 -8.94 -10.41
C LEU A 44 20.90 -8.91 -11.69
N ASP A 45 21.18 -10.07 -12.30
CA ASP A 45 21.86 -10.12 -13.59
C ASP A 45 21.06 -9.45 -14.70
N SER A 46 19.72 -9.57 -14.70
CA SER A 46 18.86 -8.91 -15.67
C SER A 46 18.89 -7.37 -15.55
N TYR A 47 19.16 -6.84 -14.36
CA TYR A 47 19.35 -5.40 -14.17
C TYR A 47 20.69 -4.87 -14.68
N LYS A 48 21.73 -5.71 -14.74
CA LYS A 48 23.08 -5.30 -15.20
C LYS A 48 23.11 -4.87 -16.66
N ASP A 49 22.24 -5.45 -17.48
CA ASP A 49 22.13 -5.13 -18.90
C ASP A 49 21.35 -3.83 -19.15
N MET A 50 20.77 -3.25 -18.09
CA MET A 50 20.04 -2.01 -18.17
C MET A 50 20.95 -0.82 -17.90
N LEU A 51 21.03 0.10 -18.87
CA LEU A 51 21.85 1.31 -18.81
C LEU A 51 21.42 2.34 -17.74
N TRP A 52 20.36 2.03 -16.97
CA TRP A 52 19.79 2.97 -16.01
C TRP A 52 20.49 3.00 -14.66
N HIS A 53 21.08 1.87 -14.24
CA HIS A 53 21.71 1.74 -12.91
C HIS A 53 23.18 2.23 -12.96
N ILE A 54 23.36 3.47 -13.35
CA ILE A 54 24.70 4.08 -13.37
C ILE A 54 25.13 4.56 -11.97
N PRO A 55 26.41 4.43 -11.62
CA PRO A 55 26.92 4.80 -10.29
C PRO A 55 26.60 6.24 -9.88
N GLU A 56 26.58 7.17 -10.81
CA GLU A 56 26.29 8.60 -10.57
C GLU A 56 24.84 8.78 -10.08
N LYS A 57 23.86 8.13 -10.69
CA LYS A 57 22.45 8.17 -10.26
C LYS A 57 22.29 7.55 -8.87
N MET A 58 22.93 6.42 -8.62
CA MET A 58 22.90 5.78 -7.31
C MET A 58 23.52 6.67 -6.22
N SER A 59 24.60 7.38 -6.53
CA SER A 59 25.22 8.34 -5.62
C SER A 59 24.27 9.50 -5.27
N VAL A 60 23.55 10.06 -6.25
CA VAL A 60 22.54 11.11 -6.02
C VAL A 60 21.39 10.55 -5.19
N LEU A 61 20.87 9.37 -5.55
CA LEU A 61 19.78 8.71 -4.81
C LEU A 61 20.12 8.49 -3.34
N LYS A 62 21.30 7.93 -3.03
CA LYS A 62 21.76 7.71 -1.66
C LYS A 62 21.83 9.00 -0.87
N LYS A 63 22.36 10.08 -1.47
CA LYS A 63 22.42 11.39 -0.84
C LYS A 63 21.02 11.91 -0.50
N VAL A 64 20.08 11.86 -1.45
CA VAL A 64 18.70 12.30 -1.24
C VAL A 64 18.02 11.49 -0.14
N LEU A 65 18.19 10.16 -0.15
CA LEU A 65 17.62 9.28 0.89
C LEU A 65 18.16 9.62 2.29
N ILE A 66 19.46 9.90 2.42
CA ILE A 66 20.07 10.33 3.69
C ILE A 66 19.46 11.64 4.16
N GLU A 67 19.37 12.64 3.28
CA GLU A 67 18.82 13.97 3.61
C GLU A 67 17.34 13.90 3.99
N THR A 68 16.52 13.18 3.20
CA THR A 68 15.09 12.99 3.47
C THR A 68 14.86 12.27 4.79
N ASN A 69 15.51 11.13 5.03
CA ASN A 69 15.34 10.39 6.28
C ASN A 69 15.87 11.15 7.50
N LYS A 70 16.92 11.97 7.34
CA LYS A 70 17.39 12.89 8.38
C LYS A 70 16.35 13.98 8.68
N LYS A 71 15.78 14.62 7.65
CA LYS A 71 14.72 15.63 7.77
C LYS A 71 13.49 15.05 8.49
N LEU A 72 13.12 13.82 8.17
CA LEU A 72 11.99 13.11 8.78
C LEU A 72 12.27 12.64 10.22
N GLY A 73 13.52 12.65 10.68
CA GLY A 73 13.90 12.12 12.00
C GLY A 73 13.94 10.58 12.06
N SER A 74 14.03 9.92 10.91
CA SER A 74 14.05 8.45 10.76
C SER A 74 15.42 7.87 10.39
N LEU A 75 16.46 8.71 10.24
CA LEU A 75 17.80 8.27 9.87
C LEU A 75 18.55 7.67 11.07
N THR A 76 18.29 6.38 11.34
CA THR A 76 19.07 5.60 12.32
C THR A 76 20.37 5.07 11.69
N PRO A 77 21.34 4.57 12.49
CA PRO A 77 22.55 3.92 11.96
C PRO A 77 22.20 2.80 10.95
N ARG A 78 21.22 1.95 11.27
CA ARG A 78 20.77 0.86 10.41
C ARG A 78 20.15 1.34 9.10
N VAL A 79 19.36 2.42 9.13
CA VAL A 79 18.83 3.05 7.90
C VAL A 79 19.99 3.54 7.02
N ARG A 80 21.00 4.18 7.61
CA ARG A 80 22.18 4.64 6.87
C ARG A 80 22.94 3.49 6.23
N GLU A 81 23.22 2.41 6.97
CA GLU A 81 23.89 1.23 6.46
C GLU A 81 23.12 0.61 5.28
N ASN A 82 21.81 0.52 5.38
CA ASN A 82 20.97 0.01 4.31
C ASN A 82 20.96 0.93 3.08
N ILE A 83 20.98 2.25 3.24
CA ILE A 83 21.12 3.18 2.11
C ILE A 83 22.44 2.94 1.38
N GLU A 84 23.54 2.71 2.11
CA GLU A 84 24.86 2.50 1.51
C GLU A 84 25.00 1.20 0.72
N THR A 85 24.11 0.23 0.94
CA THR A 85 24.14 -1.08 0.27
C THR A 85 22.98 -1.27 -0.75
N LEU A 86 22.25 -0.23 -1.07
CA LEU A 86 21.02 -0.29 -1.88
C LEU A 86 21.23 -0.88 -3.28
N GLU A 87 22.40 -0.68 -3.89
CA GLU A 87 22.77 -1.22 -5.20
C GLU A 87 22.98 -2.74 -5.22
N ASN A 88 23.12 -3.39 -4.07
CA ASN A 88 23.28 -4.84 -4.00
C ASN A 88 21.99 -5.61 -4.31
N GLY A 89 20.88 -4.89 -4.41
CA GLY A 89 19.55 -5.43 -4.61
C GLY A 89 18.62 -5.08 -3.46
N ALA A 90 17.37 -4.86 -3.78
CA ALA A 90 16.42 -4.33 -2.81
C ALA A 90 15.12 -5.11 -2.72
N VAL A 91 14.50 -5.06 -1.53
CA VAL A 91 13.13 -5.51 -1.25
C VAL A 91 12.28 -4.29 -0.99
N GLU A 92 11.33 -4.05 -1.87
CA GLU A 92 10.41 -2.91 -1.79
C GLU A 92 9.15 -3.24 -0.99
N SER A 93 8.68 -2.28 -0.23
CA SER A 93 7.28 -2.15 0.14
C SER A 93 6.81 -0.72 -0.12
N ALA A 94 5.51 -0.52 -0.35
CA ALA A 94 5.01 0.78 -0.76
C ALA A 94 3.64 1.10 -0.15
N HIS A 95 3.39 2.38 0.10
CA HIS A 95 2.06 2.89 0.42
C HIS A 95 1.95 4.41 0.19
N GLN A 96 0.71 4.89 0.09
CA GLN A 96 0.40 6.32 0.13
C GLN A 96 0.56 6.88 1.56
N THR A 97 0.66 8.20 1.66
CA THR A 97 0.57 8.91 2.94
C THR A 97 -0.90 9.06 3.36
N VAL A 98 -1.18 8.76 4.62
CA VAL A 98 -2.53 8.72 5.19
C VAL A 98 -2.55 9.49 6.50
N VAL A 99 -3.68 10.12 6.83
CA VAL A 99 -3.88 10.78 8.12
C VAL A 99 -3.53 9.86 9.29
N LEU A 100 -2.87 10.38 10.31
CA LEU A 100 -2.38 9.63 11.49
C LEU A 100 -1.41 8.48 11.15
N GLY A 101 -0.73 8.53 10.00
CA GLY A 101 0.21 7.49 9.55
C GLY A 101 -0.44 6.25 8.96
N GLY A 102 -1.77 6.21 8.92
CA GLY A 102 -2.54 5.17 8.23
C GLY A 102 -2.76 3.87 9.00
N PRO A 103 -3.29 2.86 8.33
CA PRO A 103 -3.65 1.59 8.96
C PRO A 103 -2.43 0.69 9.24
N VAL A 104 -2.57 -0.18 10.23
CA VAL A 104 -1.51 -1.10 10.73
C VAL A 104 -0.85 -1.96 9.64
N TYR A 105 -1.55 -2.29 8.57
CA TYR A 105 -0.92 -3.10 7.51
C TYR A 105 0.24 -2.39 6.80
N ILE A 106 0.36 -1.06 6.90
CA ILE A 106 1.53 -0.31 6.42
C ILE A 106 2.79 -0.74 7.18
N LEU A 107 2.70 -0.80 8.51
CA LEU A 107 3.78 -1.32 9.34
C LEU A 107 4.10 -2.80 9.01
N ASN A 108 3.06 -3.61 8.78
CA ASN A 108 3.24 -5.01 8.42
C ASN A 108 3.96 -5.17 7.06
N LYS A 109 3.66 -4.34 6.07
CA LYS A 109 4.41 -4.31 4.79
C LYS A 109 5.89 -3.99 5.03
N ALA A 110 6.19 -2.93 5.77
CA ALA A 110 7.56 -2.52 6.08
C ALA A 110 8.33 -3.61 6.84
N ALA A 111 7.72 -4.18 7.89
CA ALA A 111 8.31 -5.27 8.66
C ALA A 111 8.56 -6.53 7.80
N THR A 112 7.63 -6.86 6.89
CA THR A 112 7.79 -8.00 5.98
C THR A 112 8.95 -7.76 5.01
N ALA A 113 9.09 -6.56 4.44
CA ALA A 113 10.21 -6.24 3.56
C ALA A 113 11.56 -6.38 4.28
N THR A 114 11.65 -5.83 5.50
CA THR A 114 12.86 -5.96 6.35
C THR A 114 13.16 -7.43 6.67
N GLN A 115 12.13 -8.21 7.04
CA GLN A 115 12.31 -9.62 7.35
C GLN A 115 12.79 -10.44 6.15
N VAL A 116 12.22 -10.21 4.95
CA VAL A 116 12.65 -10.87 3.71
C VAL A 116 14.09 -10.52 3.38
N ALA A 117 14.47 -9.24 3.47
CA ALA A 117 15.84 -8.79 3.23
C ALA A 117 16.83 -9.42 4.23
N SER A 118 16.49 -9.44 5.52
CA SER A 118 17.33 -10.05 6.57
C SER A 118 17.54 -11.53 6.33
N LEU A 119 16.48 -12.30 6.11
CA LEU A 119 16.55 -13.73 5.87
C LEU A 119 17.33 -14.09 4.59
N SER A 120 17.23 -13.23 3.55
CA SER A 120 18.05 -13.40 2.33
C SER A 120 19.52 -13.16 2.63
N THR A 121 19.84 -12.13 3.40
CA THR A 121 21.20 -11.82 3.84
C THR A 121 21.79 -12.98 4.67
N ASP A 122 21.02 -13.55 5.60
CA ASP A 122 21.41 -14.70 6.41
C ASP A 122 21.72 -15.95 5.55
N LYS A 123 21.13 -16.05 4.37
CA LYS A 123 21.40 -17.09 3.36
C LYS A 123 22.58 -16.75 2.43
N GLY A 124 23.27 -15.65 2.67
CA GLY A 124 24.44 -15.23 1.89
C GLY A 124 24.11 -14.38 0.65
N VAL A 125 22.85 -13.95 0.48
CA VAL A 125 22.43 -13.05 -0.59
C VAL A 125 21.98 -11.73 0.04
N PRO A 126 22.86 -10.72 0.17
CA PRO A 126 22.53 -9.46 0.84
C PRO A 126 21.52 -8.66 0.05
N LEU A 127 20.41 -8.30 0.71
CA LEU A 127 19.35 -7.43 0.17
C LEU A 127 19.06 -6.30 1.15
N THR A 128 18.67 -5.16 0.61
CA THR A 128 18.32 -3.97 1.37
C THR A 128 16.81 -3.73 1.32
N PRO A 129 16.12 -3.56 2.45
CA PRO A 129 14.71 -3.14 2.44
C PRO A 129 14.62 -1.65 2.13
N PHE A 130 13.56 -1.21 1.40
CA PHE A 130 13.18 0.20 1.32
C PHE A 130 11.66 0.35 1.25
N PHE A 131 11.18 1.53 1.62
CA PHE A 131 9.76 1.86 1.59
C PHE A 131 9.49 3.03 0.64
N PHE A 132 8.79 2.73 -0.45
CA PHE A 132 8.36 3.76 -1.39
C PHE A 132 7.10 4.47 -0.88
N VAL A 133 7.16 5.80 -0.77
CA VAL A 133 6.06 6.64 -0.32
C VAL A 133 5.39 7.29 -1.52
N ALA A 134 4.18 6.86 -1.84
CA ALA A 134 3.36 7.43 -2.91
C ALA A 134 2.60 8.67 -2.40
N ASP A 135 3.31 9.72 -2.06
CA ASP A 135 2.76 10.97 -1.51
C ASP A 135 2.28 11.96 -2.60
N TYR A 136 2.39 11.57 -3.85
CA TYR A 136 1.87 12.28 -5.02
C TYR A 136 0.39 11.97 -5.33
N ASP A 137 -0.25 11.05 -4.61
CA ASP A 137 -1.66 10.74 -4.86
C ASP A 137 -2.55 11.90 -4.44
N ILE A 138 -3.62 12.11 -5.25
CA ILE A 138 -4.57 13.20 -5.02
C ILE A 138 -5.37 12.98 -3.74
N VAL A 139 -5.84 14.07 -3.16
CA VAL A 139 -6.74 14.07 -2.01
C VAL A 139 -7.97 13.20 -2.27
N GLN A 140 -8.19 12.22 -1.40
CA GLN A 140 -9.32 11.30 -1.45
C GLN A 140 -9.64 10.76 -0.05
N PRO A 141 -10.88 10.29 0.21
CA PRO A 141 -11.29 9.85 1.54
C PRO A 141 -10.40 8.78 2.16
N GLU A 142 -9.81 7.89 1.34
CA GLU A 142 -8.92 6.81 1.79
C GLU A 142 -7.61 7.34 2.42
N LEU A 143 -7.21 8.57 2.09
CA LEU A 143 -6.00 9.21 2.60
C LEU A 143 -6.29 10.21 3.73
N THR A 144 -7.48 10.80 3.71
CA THR A 144 -7.88 11.87 4.63
C THR A 144 -8.77 11.40 5.77
N HIS A 145 -9.23 10.15 5.78
CA HIS A 145 -10.13 9.62 6.80
C HIS A 145 -9.58 8.33 7.40
N ILE A 146 -9.67 8.22 8.73
CA ILE A 146 -9.37 6.97 9.44
C ILE A 146 -10.45 6.73 10.51
N ARG A 147 -10.72 5.47 10.81
CA ARG A 147 -11.64 5.09 11.87
C ARG A 147 -10.88 4.54 13.06
N THR A 148 -11.17 5.06 14.24
CA THR A 148 -10.74 4.46 15.50
C THR A 148 -11.81 3.50 16.02
N PRO A 149 -11.44 2.49 16.83
CA PRO A 149 -12.41 1.60 17.44
C PRO A 149 -13.43 2.38 18.29
N LEU A 150 -14.71 2.05 18.16
CA LEU A 150 -15.79 2.54 19.03
C LEU A 150 -16.79 1.42 19.23
N MET A 151 -17.25 1.23 20.47
CA MET A 151 -18.39 0.36 20.72
C MET A 151 -19.66 1.08 20.29
N GLY A 152 -20.14 0.77 19.09
CA GLY A 152 -21.32 1.39 18.48
C GLY A 152 -21.33 1.23 16.96
N GLN A 153 -22.34 1.79 16.32
CA GLN A 153 -22.65 1.47 14.92
C GLN A 153 -21.62 1.94 13.89
N ASP A 154 -20.85 3.01 14.12
CA ASP A 154 -20.07 3.64 13.05
C ASP A 154 -18.56 3.81 13.30
N GLY A 155 -18.06 3.50 14.48
CA GLY A 155 -16.68 3.86 14.86
C GLY A 155 -16.47 5.38 14.87
N ASN A 156 -15.47 5.85 15.59
CA ASN A 156 -15.11 7.27 15.53
C ASN A 156 -14.36 7.55 14.21
N LEU A 157 -14.92 8.43 13.39
CA LEU A 157 -14.32 8.86 12.12
C LEU A 157 -13.48 10.11 12.34
N VAL A 158 -12.17 9.98 12.24
CA VAL A 158 -11.26 11.13 12.12
C VAL A 158 -11.23 11.56 10.67
N SER A 159 -11.61 12.81 10.40
CA SER A 159 -11.59 13.42 9.07
C SER A 159 -10.60 14.58 9.04
N PHE A 160 -9.62 14.50 8.17
CA PHE A 160 -8.69 15.59 7.91
C PHE A 160 -9.42 16.69 7.10
N PRO A 161 -9.43 17.94 7.54
CA PRO A 161 -10.08 19.02 6.81
C PRO A 161 -9.28 19.37 5.55
N VAL A 162 -9.90 19.23 4.39
CA VAL A 162 -9.29 19.61 3.11
C VAL A 162 -9.67 21.06 2.80
N PRO A 163 -8.71 22.00 2.72
CA PRO A 163 -9.00 23.37 2.35
C PRO A 163 -9.53 23.47 0.91
N GLN A 164 -10.36 24.47 0.66
CA GLN A 164 -10.87 24.74 -0.68
C GLN A 164 -9.73 24.97 -1.69
N GLY A 165 -9.80 24.34 -2.86
CA GLY A 165 -8.81 24.44 -3.93
C GLY A 165 -7.70 23.39 -3.84
N PHE A 166 -7.80 22.41 -2.90
CA PHE A 166 -6.86 21.28 -2.80
C PHE A 166 -7.47 19.94 -3.21
N GLU A 167 -8.70 19.92 -3.72
CA GLU A 167 -9.45 18.69 -4.00
C GLU A 167 -8.78 17.80 -5.07
N THR A 168 -7.98 18.40 -5.93
CA THR A 168 -7.25 17.71 -7.01
C THR A 168 -5.72 17.76 -6.83
N SER A 169 -5.27 18.20 -5.66
CA SER A 169 -3.85 18.32 -5.33
C SER A 169 -3.30 17.02 -4.74
N PRO A 170 -2.00 16.76 -4.88
CA PRO A 170 -1.36 15.66 -4.16
C PRO A 170 -1.36 15.92 -2.65
N VAL A 171 -1.40 14.85 -1.87
CA VAL A 171 -1.35 14.95 -0.39
C VAL A 171 -0.01 15.49 0.13
N SER A 172 1.04 15.42 -0.66
CA SER A 172 2.36 16.01 -0.34
C SER A 172 2.32 17.53 -0.16
N VAL A 173 1.37 18.23 -0.81
CA VAL A 173 1.21 19.68 -0.69
C VAL A 173 0.01 20.10 0.16
N LEU A 174 -0.79 19.17 0.67
CA LEU A 174 -1.98 19.45 1.47
C LEU A 174 -1.56 20.01 2.84
N PRO A 175 -1.83 21.30 3.16
CA PRO A 175 -1.37 21.93 4.39
C PRO A 175 -2.03 21.31 5.62
N LEU A 176 -1.31 21.27 6.73
CA LEU A 176 -1.86 20.85 8.01
C LEU A 176 -2.87 21.91 8.53
N PRO A 177 -3.94 21.47 9.21
CA PRO A 177 -4.85 22.35 9.90
C PRO A 177 -4.19 22.97 11.14
N GLU A 178 -4.87 23.93 11.78
CA GLU A 178 -4.40 24.49 13.04
C GLU A 178 -4.36 23.45 14.17
N GLY A 179 -3.51 23.70 15.17
CA GLY A 179 -3.27 22.75 16.27
C GLY A 179 -4.52 22.37 17.08
N ASP A 180 -5.53 23.23 17.13
CA ASP A 180 -6.80 22.97 17.84
C ASP A 180 -7.55 21.77 17.22
N TRP A 181 -7.47 21.58 15.91
CA TRP A 181 -8.00 20.38 15.26
C TRP A 181 -7.36 19.10 15.79
N LEU A 182 -6.03 19.08 15.94
CA LEU A 182 -5.33 17.90 16.47
C LEU A 182 -5.71 17.62 17.92
N ASN A 183 -5.85 18.66 18.77
CA ASN A 183 -6.29 18.51 20.15
C ASN A 183 -7.68 17.85 20.21
N GLN A 184 -8.63 18.29 19.36
CA GLN A 184 -9.95 17.67 19.27
C GLN A 184 -9.88 16.20 18.82
N VAL A 185 -9.07 15.89 17.80
CA VAL A 185 -8.86 14.51 17.31
C VAL A 185 -8.31 13.61 18.42
N GLU A 186 -7.33 14.08 19.18
CA GLU A 186 -6.77 13.32 20.30
C GLU A 186 -7.80 13.04 21.40
N ASP A 187 -8.64 14.02 21.74
CA ASP A 187 -9.71 13.86 22.72
C ASP A 187 -10.79 12.90 22.24
N ASP A 188 -11.12 12.94 20.95
CA ASP A 188 -12.05 12.01 20.33
C ASP A 188 -11.49 10.57 20.32
N ILE A 189 -10.19 10.40 20.05
CA ILE A 189 -9.50 9.12 20.14
C ILE A 189 -9.54 8.58 21.58
N ARG A 190 -9.14 9.36 22.57
CA ARG A 190 -9.20 8.96 23.99
C ARG A 190 -10.63 8.56 24.39
N SER A 191 -11.60 9.35 23.95
CA SER A 191 -13.02 9.10 24.25
C SER A 191 -13.53 7.81 23.61
N SER A 192 -13.07 7.48 22.42
CA SER A 192 -13.45 6.26 21.71
C SER A 192 -13.00 4.98 22.42
N TYR A 193 -11.84 5.03 23.10
CA TYR A 193 -11.31 3.86 23.83
C TYR A 193 -11.89 3.68 25.23
N ARG A 194 -12.37 4.73 25.90
CA ARG A 194 -12.89 4.67 27.29
C ARG A 194 -13.91 3.54 27.55
N PRO A 195 -14.93 3.34 26.70
CA PRO A 195 -15.91 2.27 26.96
C PRO A 195 -15.30 0.86 26.94
N MET A 196 -14.30 0.64 26.08
CA MET A 196 -13.65 -0.65 25.91
C MET A 196 -12.69 -0.97 27.05
N LEU A 197 -12.15 0.05 27.70
CA LEU A 197 -11.19 -0.10 28.81
C LEU A 197 -11.87 -0.39 30.15
N LYS A 198 -13.18 -0.11 30.30
CA LYS A 198 -13.88 -0.20 31.59
C LYS A 198 -13.82 -1.59 32.24
N ASN A 199 -13.85 -2.64 31.45
CA ASN A 199 -13.92 -4.02 31.92
C ASN A 199 -12.54 -4.71 31.94
N LEU A 200 -11.47 -4.00 31.61
CA LEU A 200 -10.13 -4.55 31.66
C LEU A 200 -9.61 -4.57 33.11
N GLU A 201 -8.77 -5.55 33.41
CA GLU A 201 -7.98 -5.57 34.62
C GLU A 201 -7.15 -4.28 34.75
N GLN A 202 -6.96 -3.80 35.98
CA GLN A 202 -6.33 -2.53 36.23
C GLN A 202 -4.95 -2.37 35.60
N TYR A 203 -4.11 -3.41 35.64
CA TYR A 203 -2.77 -3.37 35.05
C TYR A 203 -2.83 -3.28 33.53
N THR A 204 -3.66 -4.09 32.89
CA THR A 204 -3.84 -4.09 31.43
C THR A 204 -4.38 -2.75 30.93
N ARG A 205 -5.34 -2.16 31.67
CA ARG A 205 -5.88 -0.84 31.35
C ARG A 205 -4.80 0.24 31.46
N MET A 206 -4.04 0.26 32.53
CA MET A 206 -2.96 1.23 32.76
C MET A 206 -1.91 1.13 31.64
N LEU A 207 -1.50 -0.08 31.26
CA LEU A 207 -0.54 -0.31 30.18
C LEU A 207 -1.09 0.17 28.82
N PHE A 208 -2.38 -0.05 28.54
CA PHE A 208 -3.00 0.43 27.33
C PHE A 208 -3.06 1.96 27.27
N GLU A 209 -3.50 2.60 28.36
CA GLU A 209 -3.56 4.07 28.49
C GLU A 209 -2.17 4.69 28.31
N GLU A 210 -1.13 4.11 28.89
CA GLU A 210 0.26 4.55 28.71
C GLU A 210 0.69 4.45 27.23
N ARG A 211 0.41 3.32 26.56
CA ARG A 211 0.75 3.12 25.14
C ARG A 211 -0.04 4.05 24.22
N LEU A 212 -1.29 4.32 24.54
CA LEU A 212 -2.09 5.30 23.80
C LEU A 212 -1.47 6.70 23.87
N GLU A 213 -1.10 7.16 25.07
CA GLU A 213 -0.47 8.48 25.25
C GLU A 213 0.92 8.56 24.58
N GLN A 214 1.72 7.49 24.61
CA GLN A 214 2.97 7.41 23.85
C GLN A 214 2.72 7.57 22.35
N SER A 215 1.70 6.89 21.81
CA SER A 215 1.33 6.97 20.40
C SER A 215 0.85 8.37 20.01
N LEU A 216 0.01 8.99 20.82
CA LEU A 216 -0.47 10.37 20.62
C LEU A 216 0.69 11.38 20.72
N THR A 217 1.67 11.14 21.57
CA THR A 217 2.89 11.97 21.65
C THR A 217 3.70 11.92 20.36
N ILE A 218 3.85 10.74 19.74
CA ILE A 218 4.51 10.58 18.43
C ILE A 218 3.75 11.37 17.37
N VAL A 219 2.43 11.18 17.30
CA VAL A 219 1.55 11.86 16.35
C VAL A 219 1.65 13.38 16.47
N ARG A 220 1.58 13.89 17.69
CA ARG A 220 1.67 15.33 18.02
C ARG A 220 3.04 15.89 17.66
N HIS A 221 4.12 15.22 18.05
CA HIS A 221 5.47 15.64 17.72
C HIS A 221 5.68 15.72 16.20
N ALA A 222 5.24 14.71 15.48
CA ALA A 222 5.29 14.69 14.02
C ALA A 222 4.49 15.85 13.41
N PHE A 223 3.28 16.15 13.94
CA PHE A 223 2.41 17.24 13.45
C PHE A 223 3.10 18.59 13.53
N PHE A 224 3.60 18.96 14.70
CA PHE A 224 4.23 20.27 14.92
C PHE A 224 5.59 20.44 14.24
N ASN A 225 6.16 19.37 13.68
CA ASN A 225 7.39 19.42 12.88
C ASN A 225 7.12 19.23 11.38
N SER A 226 5.87 19.30 10.95
CA SER A 226 5.45 19.12 9.54
C SER A 226 4.65 20.32 9.04
N ASN A 227 4.67 20.52 7.73
CA ASN A 227 3.87 21.56 7.07
C ASN A 227 2.68 20.97 6.30
N THR A 228 2.77 19.71 5.88
CA THR A 228 1.78 19.06 5.04
C THR A 228 1.35 17.69 5.59
N LEU A 229 0.20 17.19 5.13
CA LEU A 229 -0.26 15.84 5.45
C LEU A 229 0.76 14.78 5.03
N GLY A 230 1.35 14.94 3.84
CA GLY A 230 2.39 14.03 3.34
C GLY A 230 3.58 13.96 4.28
N GLU A 231 4.14 15.10 4.70
CA GLU A 231 5.27 15.16 5.62
C GLU A 231 4.92 14.60 7.01
N TRP A 232 3.74 14.95 7.54
CA TRP A 232 3.25 14.45 8.82
C TRP A 232 3.15 12.92 8.85
N SER A 233 2.50 12.35 7.83
CA SER A 233 2.36 10.91 7.68
C SER A 233 3.72 10.20 7.59
N GLN A 234 4.65 10.74 6.79
CA GLN A 234 6.00 10.18 6.64
C GLN A 234 6.81 10.22 7.94
N ARG A 235 6.69 11.29 8.75
CA ARG A 235 7.33 11.36 10.07
C ARG A 235 6.80 10.31 11.03
N ILE A 236 5.49 10.09 11.05
CA ILE A 236 4.89 9.02 11.86
C ILE A 236 5.40 7.66 11.39
N MET A 237 5.34 7.37 10.09
CA MET A 237 5.83 6.11 9.53
C MET A 237 7.32 5.90 9.85
N GLY A 238 8.17 6.89 9.57
CA GLY A 238 9.60 6.81 9.81
C GLY A 238 9.94 6.60 11.28
N HIS A 239 9.21 7.24 12.19
CA HIS A 239 9.39 7.04 13.63
C HIS A 239 8.98 5.62 14.05
N LEU A 240 7.81 5.15 13.61
CA LEU A 240 7.34 3.80 13.95
C LEU A 240 8.23 2.71 13.35
N PHE A 241 8.67 2.88 12.11
CA PHE A 241 9.50 1.88 11.44
C PHE A 241 10.92 1.81 12.02
N ASN A 242 11.57 2.95 12.18
CA ASN A 242 13.01 3.00 12.39
C ASN A 242 13.41 3.35 13.82
N VAL A 243 12.61 4.18 14.55
CA VAL A 243 12.93 4.55 15.93
C VAL A 243 12.32 3.56 16.91
N VAL A 244 11.06 3.17 16.70
CA VAL A 244 10.36 2.23 17.59
C VAL A 244 10.64 0.78 17.17
N GLY A 245 10.52 0.47 15.88
CA GLY A 245 10.61 -0.88 15.33
C GLY A 245 12.02 -1.33 14.92
N ASP A 246 12.99 -0.41 14.85
CA ASP A 246 14.37 -0.65 14.37
C ASP A 246 14.42 -1.48 13.08
N LEU A 247 13.51 -1.20 12.14
CA LEU A 247 13.43 -1.94 10.87
C LEU A 247 14.60 -1.63 9.93
N GLY A 248 15.24 -0.47 10.09
CA GLY A 248 16.33 -0.03 9.21
C GLY A 248 15.87 0.25 7.78
N ILE A 249 14.59 0.60 7.57
CA ILE A 249 13.99 0.76 6.25
C ILE A 249 13.98 2.24 5.82
N PRO A 250 14.79 2.67 4.82
CA PRO A 250 14.75 4.03 4.34
C PRO A 250 13.42 4.35 3.64
N LEU A 251 12.88 5.55 3.89
CA LEU A 251 11.73 6.10 3.19
C LEU A 251 12.20 6.82 1.93
N LEU A 252 11.61 6.47 0.79
CA LEU A 252 11.81 7.11 -0.51
C LEU A 252 10.52 7.84 -0.90
N SER A 253 10.50 9.17 -0.78
CA SER A 253 9.36 10.01 -1.17
C SER A 253 9.41 10.32 -2.66
N ALA A 254 8.33 10.00 -3.37
CA ALA A 254 8.22 10.29 -4.80
C ALA A 254 7.94 11.77 -5.10
N SER A 255 7.69 12.60 -4.09
CA SER A 255 7.49 14.05 -4.25
C SER A 255 8.77 14.85 -4.09
N GLU A 256 9.88 14.23 -3.65
CA GLU A 256 11.17 14.92 -3.61
C GLU A 256 11.65 15.25 -5.03
N LYS A 257 12.10 16.50 -5.21
CA LYS A 257 12.47 17.03 -6.53
C LYS A 257 13.53 16.19 -7.23
N GLU A 258 14.60 15.85 -6.52
CA GLU A 258 15.71 15.06 -7.03
C GLU A 258 15.28 13.62 -7.40
N ILE A 259 14.33 13.06 -6.68
CA ILE A 259 13.74 11.75 -7.03
C ILE A 259 12.95 11.86 -8.34
N ARG A 260 12.14 12.91 -8.50
CA ARG A 260 11.43 13.16 -9.77
C ARG A 260 12.38 13.31 -10.94
N GLU A 261 13.46 14.04 -10.78
CA GLU A 261 14.51 14.19 -11.79
C GLU A 261 15.18 12.85 -12.15
N LEU A 262 15.40 11.98 -11.16
CA LEU A 262 15.96 10.65 -11.41
C LEU A 262 14.99 9.70 -12.12
N LEU A 263 13.67 9.87 -11.94
CA LEU A 263 12.63 9.03 -12.57
C LEU A 263 12.32 9.39 -14.02
N VAL A 264 12.77 10.56 -14.49
CA VAL A 264 12.44 11.09 -15.84
C VAL A 264 12.79 10.14 -16.96
N GLU A 265 14.00 9.58 -16.94
CA GLU A 265 14.46 8.66 -18.00
C GLU A 265 13.57 7.41 -18.12
N GLY A 266 13.06 6.90 -16.99
CA GLY A 266 12.06 5.83 -17.00
C GLY A 266 10.73 6.28 -17.60
N MET A 267 10.31 7.53 -17.35
CA MET A 267 9.10 8.09 -17.95
C MET A 267 9.25 8.29 -19.47
N GLU A 268 10.41 8.78 -19.92
CA GLU A 268 10.77 8.93 -21.32
C GLU A 268 10.79 7.55 -22.02
N PHE A 269 11.38 6.54 -21.39
CA PHE A 269 11.37 5.16 -21.89
C PHE A 269 9.95 4.62 -22.08
N LEU A 270 9.08 4.79 -21.07
CA LEU A 270 7.69 4.32 -21.15
C LEU A 270 6.84 5.11 -22.16
N LEU A 271 7.19 6.36 -22.43
CA LEU A 271 6.48 7.22 -23.38
C LEU A 271 6.93 6.99 -24.83
N ALA A 272 8.19 6.52 -25.03
CA ALA A 272 8.72 6.22 -26.35
C ALA A 272 7.75 5.30 -27.13
N ARG A 273 7.43 5.66 -28.38
CA ARG A 273 6.38 5.04 -29.22
C ARG A 273 6.38 3.52 -29.12
N GLU A 274 7.49 2.87 -29.41
CA GLU A 274 7.60 1.41 -29.44
C GLU A 274 7.26 0.78 -28.09
N ASN A 275 7.82 1.31 -27.00
CA ASN A 275 7.59 0.80 -25.65
C ASN A 275 6.14 1.04 -25.21
N ARG A 276 5.61 2.23 -25.50
CA ARG A 276 4.22 2.58 -25.22
C ARG A 276 3.23 1.66 -25.94
N GLU A 277 3.47 1.38 -27.23
CA GLU A 277 2.64 0.46 -28.01
C GLU A 277 2.72 -0.98 -27.47
N ARG A 278 3.92 -1.47 -27.13
CA ARG A 278 4.11 -2.79 -26.50
C ARG A 278 3.37 -2.87 -25.17
N PHE A 279 3.49 -1.84 -24.35
CA PHE A 279 2.80 -1.75 -23.06
C PHE A 279 1.29 -1.83 -23.24
N LEU A 280 0.70 -0.95 -24.04
CA LEU A 280 -0.75 -0.88 -24.26
C LEU A 280 -1.32 -2.16 -24.87
N LYS A 281 -0.64 -2.72 -25.85
CA LYS A 281 -1.05 -3.98 -26.49
C LYS A 281 -1.11 -5.11 -25.47
N THR A 282 -0.04 -5.31 -24.69
CA THR A 282 0.04 -6.39 -23.70
C THR A 282 -0.94 -6.16 -22.57
N PHE A 283 -1.09 -4.91 -22.11
CA PHE A 283 -2.01 -4.55 -21.05
C PHE A 283 -3.48 -4.87 -21.45
N ASP A 284 -3.88 -4.55 -22.69
CA ASP A 284 -5.22 -4.89 -23.20
C ASP A 284 -5.41 -6.39 -23.39
N GLU A 285 -4.41 -7.11 -23.91
CA GLU A 285 -4.42 -8.56 -24.03
C GLU A 285 -4.61 -9.25 -22.68
N MET A 286 -3.89 -8.81 -21.64
CA MET A 286 -4.03 -9.35 -20.28
C MET A 286 -5.40 -9.03 -19.68
N THR A 287 -5.89 -7.81 -19.89
CA THR A 287 -7.24 -7.41 -19.47
C THR A 287 -8.30 -8.33 -20.10
N ASN A 288 -8.24 -8.56 -21.42
CA ASN A 288 -9.16 -9.45 -22.14
C ASN A 288 -9.10 -10.88 -21.60
N GLN A 289 -7.92 -11.41 -21.31
CA GLN A 289 -7.77 -12.75 -20.77
C GLN A 289 -8.31 -12.88 -19.35
N ILE A 290 -8.05 -11.90 -18.48
CA ILE A 290 -8.58 -11.87 -17.11
C ILE A 290 -10.13 -11.89 -17.16
N GLU A 291 -10.72 -11.05 -18.00
CA GLU A 291 -12.19 -10.95 -18.16
C GLU A 291 -12.79 -12.22 -18.78
N ALA A 292 -12.14 -12.79 -19.81
CA ALA A 292 -12.59 -14.03 -20.46
C ALA A 292 -12.63 -15.24 -19.52
N HIS A 293 -11.78 -15.24 -18.48
CA HIS A 293 -11.79 -16.26 -17.41
C HIS A 293 -12.70 -15.93 -16.23
N GLY A 294 -13.53 -14.90 -16.37
CA GLY A 294 -14.53 -14.53 -15.36
C GLY A 294 -13.98 -13.78 -14.16
N TYR A 295 -12.80 -13.17 -14.27
CA TYR A 295 -12.21 -12.34 -13.22
C TYR A 295 -12.30 -10.85 -13.53
N ASN A 296 -12.29 -10.01 -12.49
CA ASN A 296 -12.15 -8.56 -12.65
C ASN A 296 -10.66 -8.19 -12.66
N PRO A 297 -10.20 -7.41 -13.64
CA PRO A 297 -8.85 -6.87 -13.64
C PRO A 297 -8.66 -5.86 -12.49
N GLY A 298 -7.39 -5.66 -12.08
CA GLY A 298 -7.05 -4.73 -11.01
C GLY A 298 -7.20 -3.26 -11.40
N ILE A 299 -6.94 -2.97 -12.68
CA ILE A 299 -7.00 -1.63 -13.28
C ILE A 299 -7.91 -1.67 -14.51
N GLY A 300 -8.61 -0.55 -14.78
CA GLY A 300 -9.40 -0.37 -16.00
C GLY A 300 -8.53 -0.33 -17.27
N ARG A 301 -9.18 -0.49 -18.42
CA ARG A 301 -8.51 -0.44 -19.74
C ARG A 301 -7.77 0.88 -19.94
N ARG A 302 -6.71 0.83 -20.73
CA ARG A 302 -5.97 2.00 -21.18
C ARG A 302 -6.31 2.29 -22.63
N GLY A 303 -6.63 3.57 -22.92
CA GLY A 303 -6.90 4.03 -24.28
C GLY A 303 -5.64 4.29 -25.10
N PRO A 304 -5.77 4.48 -26.41
CA PRO A 304 -4.64 4.80 -27.28
C PRO A 304 -4.02 6.17 -26.97
N ASP A 305 -4.70 7.02 -26.22
CA ASP A 305 -4.24 8.33 -25.74
C ASP A 305 -3.59 8.28 -24.36
N TYR A 306 -3.31 7.10 -23.81
CA TYR A 306 -2.71 6.91 -22.50
C TYR A 306 -1.30 7.49 -22.40
N VAL A 307 -1.03 8.19 -21.27
CA VAL A 307 0.28 8.69 -20.84
C VAL A 307 0.66 8.03 -19.51
N PRO A 308 1.89 7.48 -19.34
CA PRO A 308 2.27 6.68 -18.17
C PRO A 308 2.55 7.49 -16.90
N PHE A 309 2.28 8.79 -16.89
CA PHE A 309 2.45 9.70 -15.74
C PHE A 309 1.35 10.76 -15.73
N PHE A 310 1.21 11.43 -14.59
CA PHE A 310 0.39 12.63 -14.45
C PHE A 310 1.28 13.86 -14.47
N TYR A 311 0.68 15.01 -14.78
CA TYR A 311 1.33 16.31 -14.75
C TYR A 311 0.71 17.17 -13.66
N GLU A 312 1.52 17.83 -12.84
CA GLU A 312 1.10 18.73 -11.79
C GLU A 312 1.17 20.18 -12.29
N CYS A 313 0.08 20.93 -12.15
CA CYS A 313 -0.01 22.30 -12.64
C CYS A 313 1.01 23.19 -11.93
N PRO A 314 1.96 23.83 -12.66
CA PRO A 314 2.97 24.69 -12.05
C PRO A 314 2.45 26.09 -11.72
N LYS A 315 1.20 26.43 -12.10
CA LYS A 315 0.63 27.76 -11.94
C LYS A 315 0.41 28.06 -10.47
N SER A 316 0.86 29.24 -10.05
CA SER A 316 0.61 29.73 -8.70
C SER A 316 -0.87 29.74 -8.37
N GLY A 317 -1.25 29.22 -7.19
CA GLY A 317 -2.63 29.10 -6.74
C GLY A 317 -3.38 27.84 -7.20
N CYS A 318 -2.79 26.99 -8.04
CA CYS A 318 -3.36 25.69 -8.40
C CYS A 318 -2.98 24.57 -7.43
N ASN A 319 -2.10 24.82 -6.46
CA ASN A 319 -1.70 23.88 -5.43
C ASN A 319 -1.24 22.53 -6.01
N SER A 320 -0.45 22.56 -7.10
CA SER A 320 -0.02 21.35 -7.83
C SER A 320 -1.16 20.46 -8.30
N SER A 321 -2.32 21.04 -8.66
CA SER A 321 -3.48 20.29 -9.17
C SER A 321 -3.06 19.29 -10.25
N ARG A 322 -3.44 18.03 -10.10
CA ARG A 322 -2.96 16.91 -10.91
C ARG A 322 -3.78 16.79 -12.20
N ILE A 323 -3.09 16.72 -13.33
CA ILE A 323 -3.65 16.73 -14.67
C ILE A 323 -3.41 15.37 -15.31
N GLU A 324 -4.45 14.75 -15.84
CA GLU A 324 -4.34 13.61 -16.74
C GLU A 324 -4.03 14.11 -18.14
N LEU A 325 -2.87 13.69 -18.68
CA LEU A 325 -2.45 14.01 -20.03
C LEU A 325 -2.97 12.97 -21.02
N ARG A 326 -3.14 13.40 -22.28
CA ARG A 326 -3.49 12.57 -23.43
C ARG A 326 -2.38 12.65 -24.47
N TYR A 327 -2.05 11.51 -25.04
CA TYR A 327 -1.04 11.37 -26.08
C TYR A 327 -1.66 11.46 -27.46
N GLU A 328 -1.07 12.27 -28.33
CA GLU A 328 -1.37 12.34 -29.76
C GLU A 328 -0.07 12.14 -30.56
N ASP A 329 -0.09 11.17 -31.49
CA ASP A 329 1.04 10.87 -32.36
C ASP A 329 0.91 11.67 -33.66
N LEU A 330 1.85 12.58 -33.91
CA LEU A 330 1.94 13.38 -35.14
C LEU A 330 3.09 12.93 -36.08
N GLY A 331 3.56 11.68 -35.92
CA GLY A 331 4.64 11.13 -36.72
C GLY A 331 6.00 11.30 -36.02
N ALA A 332 6.82 12.26 -36.42
CA ALA A 332 8.12 12.50 -35.76
C ALA A 332 7.99 13.05 -34.33
N THR A 333 6.88 13.72 -34.05
CA THR A 333 6.60 14.38 -32.77
C THR A 333 5.37 13.76 -32.13
N ALA A 334 5.37 13.65 -30.83
CA ALA A 334 4.19 13.38 -29.99
C ALA A 334 3.80 14.65 -29.24
N VAL A 335 2.51 14.85 -29.07
CA VAL A 335 1.96 15.97 -28.30
C VAL A 335 1.18 15.43 -27.10
N LEU A 336 1.53 15.89 -25.91
CA LEU A 336 0.82 15.58 -24.68
C LEU A 336 -0.08 16.75 -24.34
N THR A 337 -1.38 16.53 -24.30
CA THR A 337 -2.36 17.57 -24.00
C THR A 337 -3.14 17.29 -22.73
N GLY A 338 -3.52 18.34 -22.01
CA GLY A 338 -4.33 18.20 -20.80
C GLY A 338 -4.95 19.54 -20.39
N LYS A 339 -5.87 19.48 -19.43
CA LYS A 339 -6.49 20.69 -18.87
C LYS A 339 -6.45 20.60 -17.34
N CYS A 340 -5.96 21.66 -16.71
CA CYS A 340 -5.92 21.75 -15.26
C CYS A 340 -7.35 21.78 -14.68
N PRO A 341 -7.74 20.85 -13.79
CA PRO A 341 -9.07 20.84 -13.20
C PRO A 341 -9.32 22.02 -12.27
N SER A 342 -8.27 22.66 -11.73
CA SER A 342 -8.38 23.80 -10.83
C SER A 342 -8.51 25.13 -11.58
N CYS A 343 -7.57 25.46 -12.48
CA CYS A 343 -7.54 26.76 -13.17
C CYS A 343 -8.00 26.73 -14.62
N SER A 344 -8.34 25.56 -15.15
CA SER A 344 -8.73 25.35 -16.55
C SER A 344 -7.66 25.71 -17.61
N GLU A 345 -6.41 25.90 -17.19
CA GLU A 345 -5.28 26.07 -18.09
C GLU A 345 -5.11 24.87 -18.99
N SER A 346 -4.91 25.10 -20.28
CA SER A 346 -4.56 24.06 -21.25
C SER A 346 -3.07 23.84 -21.23
N ILE A 347 -2.67 22.59 -21.10
CA ILE A 347 -1.29 22.15 -21.15
C ILE A 347 -1.05 21.47 -22.50
N GLU A 348 0.06 21.83 -23.13
CA GLU A 348 0.55 21.22 -24.36
C GLU A 348 2.06 21.07 -24.26
N ILE A 349 2.54 19.82 -24.42
CA ILE A 349 3.95 19.47 -24.32
C ILE A 349 4.31 18.67 -25.57
N GLU A 350 5.19 19.23 -26.38
CA GLU A 350 5.72 18.55 -27.55
C GLU A 350 7.01 17.81 -27.20
N THR A 351 7.18 16.60 -27.74
CA THR A 351 8.39 15.80 -27.58
C THR A 351 8.59 14.89 -28.78
N PRO A 352 9.81 14.49 -29.14
CA PRO A 352 10.03 13.48 -30.17
C PRO A 352 9.33 12.17 -29.80
N ALA A 353 8.60 11.57 -30.76
CA ALA A 353 7.77 10.41 -30.48
C ALA A 353 8.58 9.14 -30.16
N ASP A 354 9.73 8.94 -30.84
CA ASP A 354 10.55 7.73 -30.69
C ASP A 354 11.60 7.85 -29.59
N SER A 355 11.99 9.08 -29.20
CA SER A 355 12.96 9.38 -28.15
C SER A 355 12.52 10.61 -27.36
N PRO A 356 11.48 10.49 -26.53
CA PRO A 356 10.95 11.60 -25.76
C PRO A 356 12.00 12.25 -24.87
N TYR A 357 11.88 13.57 -24.68
CA TYR A 357 12.68 14.35 -23.75
C TYR A 357 11.77 15.18 -22.84
N LEU A 358 11.80 14.88 -21.54
CA LEU A 358 10.89 15.42 -20.53
C LEU A 358 11.63 16.12 -19.36
N GLY A 359 12.96 16.25 -19.44
CA GLY A 359 13.78 16.77 -18.35
C GLY A 359 13.35 18.16 -17.84
N GLU A 360 12.85 19.03 -18.72
CA GLU A 360 12.40 20.38 -18.36
C GLU A 360 11.15 20.38 -17.46
N ILE A 361 10.35 19.32 -17.52
CA ILE A 361 9.11 19.19 -16.74
C ILE A 361 9.19 18.12 -15.64
N ALA A 362 10.37 17.60 -15.36
CA ALA A 362 10.61 16.52 -14.40
C ALA A 362 9.88 16.74 -13.06
N ASN A 363 9.98 17.95 -12.54
CA ASN A 363 9.42 18.31 -11.23
C ASN A 363 7.88 18.38 -11.19
N GLN A 364 7.24 18.42 -12.35
CA GLN A 364 5.78 18.42 -12.49
C GLN A 364 5.22 17.02 -12.78
N MET A 365 6.06 16.01 -12.96
CA MET A 365 5.59 14.67 -13.30
C MET A 365 5.49 13.78 -12.06
N SER A 366 4.45 12.97 -12.02
CA SER A 366 4.27 11.93 -11.00
C SER A 366 3.79 10.61 -11.61
N PRO A 367 4.23 9.46 -11.07
CA PRO A 367 3.88 8.15 -11.62
C PRO A 367 2.38 7.86 -11.64
N ARG A 368 1.95 6.95 -12.50
CA ARG A 368 0.66 6.26 -12.40
C ARG A 368 0.85 4.93 -11.67
N VAL A 369 -0.25 4.35 -11.21
CA VAL A 369 -0.23 3.07 -10.49
C VAL A 369 0.38 1.92 -11.32
N ASP A 370 0.22 1.97 -12.63
CA ASP A 370 0.69 0.97 -13.58
C ASP A 370 2.11 1.22 -14.12
N SER A 371 2.66 2.43 -13.95
CA SER A 371 4.03 2.76 -14.32
C SER A 371 5.01 2.79 -13.14
N ARG A 372 4.50 3.03 -11.93
CA ARG A 372 5.30 3.30 -10.74
C ARG A 372 6.45 2.30 -10.52
N GLN A 373 6.14 1.01 -10.56
CA GLN A 373 7.15 -0.01 -10.28
C GLN A 373 8.25 0.00 -11.34
N VAL A 374 7.89 0.09 -12.61
CA VAL A 374 8.85 0.17 -13.71
C VAL A 374 9.79 1.37 -13.51
N LEU A 375 9.25 2.52 -13.09
CA LEU A 375 10.05 3.72 -12.83
C LEU A 375 11.03 3.51 -11.67
N ILE A 376 10.60 2.87 -10.59
CA ILE A 376 11.49 2.56 -9.45
C ILE A 376 12.59 1.60 -9.87
N ASP A 377 12.27 0.61 -10.70
CA ASP A 377 13.22 -0.38 -11.18
C ASP A 377 14.31 0.24 -12.09
N THR A 378 14.08 1.46 -12.61
CA THR A 378 15.14 2.25 -13.30
C THR A 378 16.16 2.87 -12.33
N LEU A 379 15.86 2.94 -11.04
CA LEU A 379 16.74 3.53 -10.01
C LEU A 379 17.35 2.48 -9.09
N ILE A 380 16.56 1.49 -8.71
CA ILE A 380 16.91 0.52 -7.67
C ILE A 380 16.68 -0.89 -8.23
N PRO A 381 17.68 -1.78 -8.20
CA PRO A 381 17.52 -3.17 -8.64
C PRO A 381 16.62 -3.93 -7.65
N THR A 382 15.30 -3.82 -7.85
CA THR A 382 14.30 -4.39 -6.95
C THR A 382 14.05 -5.85 -7.28
N VAL A 383 14.33 -6.76 -6.35
CA VAL A 383 14.17 -8.20 -6.55
C VAL A 383 12.84 -8.73 -6.02
N ALA A 384 12.26 -8.05 -5.05
CA ALA A 384 10.95 -8.41 -4.49
C ALA A 384 10.14 -7.17 -4.13
N HIS A 385 8.83 -7.24 -4.35
CA HIS A 385 7.87 -6.24 -3.94
C HIS A 385 6.87 -6.84 -2.94
N ILE A 386 6.79 -6.25 -1.76
CA ILE A 386 5.87 -6.67 -0.69
C ILE A 386 4.58 -5.89 -0.82
N GLY A 387 3.53 -6.55 -1.28
CA GLY A 387 2.24 -5.91 -1.53
C GLY A 387 1.04 -6.63 -0.93
N GLY A 388 -0.12 -6.01 -1.07
CA GLY A 388 -1.41 -6.52 -0.64
C GLY A 388 -2.29 -7.03 -1.79
N PRO A 389 -3.53 -7.45 -1.49
CA PRO A 389 -4.46 -7.96 -2.50
C PRO A 389 -4.78 -6.96 -3.62
N GLY A 390 -4.84 -5.65 -3.30
CA GLY A 390 -5.08 -4.61 -4.30
C GLY A 390 -3.92 -4.49 -5.27
N GLU A 391 -2.69 -4.53 -4.76
CA GLU A 391 -1.46 -4.47 -5.56
C GLU A 391 -1.34 -5.73 -6.42
N ALA A 392 -1.54 -6.92 -5.86
CA ALA A 392 -1.57 -8.16 -6.62
C ALA A 392 -2.59 -8.12 -7.77
N ALA A 393 -3.74 -7.48 -7.56
CA ALA A 393 -4.76 -7.40 -8.61
C ALA A 393 -4.27 -6.61 -9.84
N TYR A 394 -3.63 -5.46 -9.66
CA TYR A 394 -3.16 -4.69 -10.82
C TYR A 394 -1.83 -5.21 -11.39
N TYR A 395 -1.00 -5.87 -10.60
CA TYR A 395 0.23 -6.46 -11.12
C TYR A 395 0.00 -7.61 -12.11
N ALA A 396 -1.17 -8.24 -12.09
CA ALA A 396 -1.55 -9.20 -13.13
C ALA A 396 -1.56 -8.61 -14.55
N GLN A 397 -1.71 -7.28 -14.67
CA GLN A 397 -1.64 -6.56 -15.95
C GLN A 397 -0.25 -5.94 -16.17
N VAL A 398 0.38 -5.43 -15.12
CA VAL A 398 1.65 -4.69 -15.18
C VAL A 398 2.84 -5.61 -15.41
N ILE A 399 2.95 -6.74 -14.71
CA ILE A 399 4.09 -7.67 -14.85
C ILE A 399 4.24 -8.17 -16.30
N PRO A 400 3.19 -8.66 -16.97
CA PRO A 400 3.32 -9.05 -18.36
C PRO A 400 3.67 -7.90 -19.30
N SER A 401 3.19 -6.69 -19.02
CA SER A 401 3.50 -5.49 -19.82
C SER A 401 4.96 -5.08 -19.67
N ALA A 402 5.52 -5.13 -18.47
CA ALA A 402 6.95 -4.90 -18.24
C ALA A 402 7.81 -5.94 -18.97
N LYS A 403 7.45 -7.22 -18.89
CA LYS A 403 8.14 -8.30 -19.63
C LYS A 403 8.12 -8.10 -21.13
N ALA A 404 7.00 -7.62 -21.69
CA ALA A 404 6.89 -7.35 -23.13
C ALA A 404 7.82 -6.21 -23.59
N MET A 405 8.21 -5.32 -22.69
CA MET A 405 9.20 -4.27 -22.91
C MET A 405 10.63 -4.70 -22.53
N GLU A 406 10.83 -5.97 -22.17
CA GLU A 406 12.11 -6.53 -21.72
C GLU A 406 12.67 -5.87 -20.44
N ILE A 407 11.74 -5.35 -19.58
CA ILE A 407 12.11 -4.75 -18.30
C ILE A 407 12.12 -5.83 -17.21
N PRO A 408 13.17 -5.91 -16.38
CA PRO A 408 13.13 -6.69 -15.16
C PRO A 408 11.98 -6.22 -14.26
N PHE A 409 11.36 -7.15 -13.57
CA PHE A 409 10.28 -6.83 -12.65
C PHE A 409 10.44 -7.65 -11.36
N PRO A 410 10.24 -7.05 -10.17
CA PRO A 410 10.41 -7.74 -8.91
C PRO A 410 9.39 -8.88 -8.76
N LEU A 411 9.76 -9.90 -8.00
CA LEU A 411 8.84 -10.95 -7.59
C LEU A 411 7.81 -10.37 -6.62
N PHE A 412 6.53 -10.56 -6.93
CA PHE A 412 5.47 -10.13 -6.03
C PHE A 412 5.33 -11.09 -4.85
N ILE A 413 5.39 -10.55 -3.64
CA ILE A 413 5.19 -11.30 -2.38
C ILE A 413 4.08 -10.62 -1.60
N LYS A 414 3.02 -11.36 -1.31
CA LYS A 414 1.96 -10.87 -0.43
C LYS A 414 2.44 -10.92 1.02
N TYR A 415 2.34 -9.78 1.73
CA TYR A 415 2.60 -9.78 3.17
C TYR A 415 1.62 -10.70 3.91
N PRO A 416 2.06 -11.40 4.99
CA PRO A 416 1.19 -12.24 5.80
C PRO A 416 0.10 -11.40 6.46
N ARG A 417 -1.10 -11.94 6.59
CA ARG A 417 -2.13 -11.30 7.42
C ARG A 417 -1.76 -11.43 8.88
N VAL A 418 -1.69 -10.30 9.56
CA VAL A 418 -1.50 -10.23 11.00
C VAL A 418 -2.79 -9.68 11.61
N TYR A 419 -3.32 -10.38 12.59
CA TYR A 419 -4.48 -9.96 13.35
C TYR A 419 -4.00 -9.55 14.74
N PHE A 420 -4.27 -8.32 15.12
CA PHE A 420 -3.99 -7.83 16.46
C PHE A 420 -5.24 -7.97 17.29
N ASN A 421 -5.20 -8.82 18.31
CA ASN A 421 -6.23 -8.83 19.33
C ASN A 421 -6.10 -7.57 20.17
N THR A 422 -7.20 -6.86 20.35
CA THR A 422 -7.28 -5.80 21.34
C THR A 422 -7.29 -6.40 22.75
N PRO A 423 -6.81 -5.68 23.80
CA PRO A 423 -6.77 -6.23 25.14
C PRO A 423 -8.11 -6.78 25.63
N TRP A 424 -9.23 -6.15 25.27
CA TRP A 424 -10.58 -6.64 25.64
C TRP A 424 -10.97 -7.91 24.88
N ASN A 425 -10.60 -8.06 23.60
CA ASN A 425 -10.83 -9.29 22.84
C ASN A 425 -9.91 -10.41 23.35
N GLU A 426 -8.67 -10.11 23.66
CA GLU A 426 -7.71 -11.07 24.20
C GLU A 426 -8.16 -11.62 25.57
N GLN A 427 -8.67 -10.75 26.45
CA GLN A 427 -9.22 -11.16 27.74
C GLN A 427 -10.43 -12.07 27.56
N LEU A 428 -11.34 -11.73 26.62
CA LEU A 428 -12.47 -12.57 26.29
C LEU A 428 -12.03 -13.91 25.67
N ALA A 429 -11.09 -13.89 24.73
CA ALA A 429 -10.57 -15.11 24.11
C ALA A 429 -9.96 -16.05 25.14
N LYS A 430 -9.11 -15.55 26.03
CA LYS A 430 -8.54 -16.34 27.13
C LYS A 430 -9.61 -16.94 28.07
N SER A 431 -10.65 -16.17 28.36
CA SER A 431 -11.76 -16.69 29.17
C SER A 431 -12.49 -17.84 28.47
N LEU A 432 -12.72 -17.71 27.16
CA LEU A 432 -13.36 -18.77 26.37
C LEU A 432 -12.47 -19.99 26.21
N GLU A 433 -11.17 -19.82 25.96
CA GLU A 433 -10.20 -20.91 25.89
C GLU A 433 -10.07 -21.67 27.20
N ALA A 434 -10.12 -20.96 28.34
CA ALA A 434 -10.14 -21.59 29.67
C ALA A 434 -11.36 -22.47 29.92
N GLU A 435 -12.45 -22.19 29.21
CA GLU A 435 -13.71 -22.99 29.23
C GLU A 435 -13.76 -24.02 28.07
N GLU A 436 -12.61 -24.29 27.43
CA GLU A 436 -12.47 -25.20 26.29
C GLU A 436 -13.25 -24.79 25.02
N PHE A 437 -13.60 -23.51 24.89
CA PHE A 437 -14.17 -22.97 23.64
C PHE A 437 -13.08 -22.61 22.65
N GLU A 438 -13.19 -23.13 21.42
CA GLU A 438 -12.34 -22.66 20.33
C GLU A 438 -12.71 -21.23 19.90
N VAL A 439 -11.75 -20.31 19.92
CA VAL A 439 -11.92 -18.97 19.36
C VAL A 439 -11.73 -19.06 17.84
N LEU A 440 -12.86 -19.11 17.12
CA LEU A 440 -12.87 -19.28 15.67
C LEU A 440 -12.78 -17.93 14.94
N HIS A 441 -11.66 -17.69 14.27
CA HIS A 441 -11.61 -16.70 13.19
C HIS A 441 -12.25 -17.28 11.93
N ARG A 442 -13.53 -17.02 11.72
CA ARG A 442 -14.25 -17.47 10.54
C ARG A 442 -13.92 -16.59 9.34
N LYS A 443 -12.97 -17.07 8.53
CA LYS A 443 -12.51 -16.38 7.30
C LYS A 443 -13.69 -16.12 6.32
N ASP A 444 -14.63 -17.02 6.22
CA ASP A 444 -15.85 -16.91 5.44
C ASP A 444 -16.74 -15.74 5.88
N MET A 445 -16.94 -15.55 7.17
CA MET A 445 -17.70 -14.43 7.74
C MET A 445 -17.05 -13.08 7.41
N PHE A 446 -15.73 -12.93 7.58
CA PHE A 446 -15.03 -11.71 7.22
C PHE A 446 -15.06 -11.43 5.72
N SER A 447 -14.99 -12.49 4.89
CA SER A 447 -15.13 -12.37 3.43
C SER A 447 -16.50 -11.82 3.05
N LEU A 448 -17.57 -12.33 3.68
CA LEU A 448 -18.94 -11.86 3.45
C LEU A 448 -19.13 -10.42 3.91
N MET A 449 -18.63 -10.04 5.07
CA MET A 449 -18.67 -8.65 5.55
C MET A 449 -18.00 -7.70 4.58
N GLY A 450 -16.84 -8.08 4.01
CA GLY A 450 -16.15 -7.31 2.98
C GLY A 450 -16.97 -7.17 1.69
N LYS A 451 -17.68 -8.23 1.25
CA LYS A 451 -18.57 -8.18 0.09
C LYS A 451 -19.78 -7.27 0.34
N ILE A 452 -20.40 -7.37 1.51
CA ILE A 452 -21.52 -6.52 1.92
C ILE A 452 -21.13 -5.04 1.88
N ALA A 453 -19.98 -4.69 2.47
CA ALA A 453 -19.46 -3.31 2.44
C ALA A 453 -19.24 -2.80 1.01
N LYS A 454 -18.66 -3.65 0.14
CA LYS A 454 -18.44 -3.32 -1.28
C LYS A 454 -19.74 -3.11 -2.05
N PHE A 455 -20.74 -3.97 -1.87
CA PHE A 455 -22.04 -3.82 -2.53
C PHE A 455 -22.80 -2.59 -2.04
N ARG A 456 -22.73 -2.29 -0.73
CA ARG A 456 -23.29 -1.06 -0.16
C ARG A 456 -22.66 0.19 -0.82
N LYS A 457 -21.33 0.22 -0.94
CA LYS A 457 -20.61 1.36 -1.57
C LYS A 457 -21.01 1.56 -3.04
N LYS A 458 -21.42 0.47 -3.74
CA LYS A 458 -21.85 0.52 -5.14
C LYS A 458 -23.36 0.66 -5.33
N ASN A 459 -24.14 0.84 -4.26
CA ASN A 459 -25.62 0.87 -4.27
C ASN A 459 -26.26 -0.38 -4.89
N GLN A 460 -25.60 -1.53 -4.79
CA GLN A 460 -26.06 -2.84 -5.29
C GLN A 460 -26.78 -3.59 -4.17
N PHE A 461 -27.99 -3.12 -3.80
CA PHE A 461 -28.72 -3.58 -2.63
C PHE A 461 -29.20 -5.04 -2.72
N ASP A 462 -29.59 -5.52 -3.89
CA ASP A 462 -29.99 -6.92 -4.07
C ASP A 462 -28.82 -7.87 -3.78
N ASN A 463 -27.66 -7.62 -4.36
CA ASN A 463 -26.44 -8.39 -4.10
C ASN A 463 -25.98 -8.28 -2.63
N MET A 464 -26.20 -7.13 -2.00
CA MET A 464 -25.92 -6.93 -0.58
C MET A 464 -26.85 -7.79 0.27
N ASN A 465 -28.16 -7.85 -0.05
CA ASN A 465 -29.14 -8.64 0.68
C ASN A 465 -28.84 -10.14 0.60
N GLU A 466 -28.42 -10.66 -0.55
CA GLU A 466 -27.98 -12.06 -0.68
C GLU A 466 -26.82 -12.38 0.27
N GLN A 467 -25.82 -11.49 0.37
CA GLN A 467 -24.70 -11.69 1.28
C GLN A 467 -25.08 -11.53 2.76
N LEU A 468 -26.08 -10.69 3.07
CA LEU A 468 -26.63 -10.56 4.43
C LEU A 468 -27.37 -11.83 4.85
N VAL A 469 -28.12 -12.46 3.96
CA VAL A 469 -28.77 -13.75 4.23
C VAL A 469 -27.74 -14.83 4.53
N GLU A 470 -26.69 -14.93 3.73
CA GLU A 470 -25.61 -15.90 3.96
C GLU A 470 -24.87 -15.63 5.28
N LEU A 471 -24.55 -14.36 5.58
CA LEU A 471 -23.94 -13.97 6.86
C LEU A 471 -24.85 -14.34 8.05
N SER A 472 -26.17 -14.10 7.94
CA SER A 472 -27.13 -14.45 8.96
C SER A 472 -27.18 -15.94 9.21
N LYS A 473 -27.10 -16.78 8.16
CA LYS A 473 -27.02 -18.24 8.28
C LYS A 473 -25.75 -18.66 9.04
N ILE A 474 -24.58 -18.15 8.68
CA ILE A 474 -23.32 -18.46 9.37
C ILE A 474 -23.39 -18.07 10.85
N LEU A 475 -23.92 -16.87 11.15
CA LEU A 475 -24.11 -16.41 12.53
C LEU A 475 -25.04 -17.30 13.31
N PHE A 476 -26.17 -17.74 12.70
CA PHE A 476 -27.12 -18.65 13.33
C PHE A 476 -26.49 -20.01 13.62
N GLU A 477 -25.76 -20.58 12.66
CA GLU A 477 -25.06 -21.87 12.83
C GLU A 477 -23.99 -21.76 13.94
N THR A 478 -23.24 -20.67 13.96
CA THR A 478 -22.23 -20.40 15.00
C THR A 478 -22.87 -20.26 16.38
N HIS A 479 -23.96 -19.49 16.47
CA HIS A 479 -24.73 -19.31 17.71
C HIS A 479 -25.31 -20.65 18.20
N SER A 480 -25.86 -21.48 17.30
CA SER A 480 -26.40 -22.79 17.64
C SER A 480 -25.31 -23.72 18.18
N SER A 481 -24.16 -23.76 17.54
CA SER A 481 -23.01 -24.55 18.01
C SER A 481 -22.49 -24.06 19.38
N LEU A 482 -22.41 -22.73 19.58
CA LEU A 482 -22.02 -22.17 20.88
C LEU A 482 -23.02 -22.51 21.99
N ASN A 483 -24.33 -22.45 21.70
CA ASN A 483 -25.36 -22.82 22.67
C ASN A 483 -25.34 -24.33 23.03
N GLU A 484 -25.06 -25.18 22.05
CA GLU A 484 -24.92 -26.63 22.29
C GLU A 484 -23.72 -26.91 23.22
N ARG A 485 -22.54 -26.29 22.93
CA ARG A 485 -21.36 -26.40 23.78
C ARG A 485 -21.58 -25.80 25.17
N LEU A 486 -22.26 -24.66 25.26
CA LEU A 486 -22.61 -24.06 26.55
C LEU A 486 -23.50 -25.00 27.37
N GLY A 487 -24.44 -25.70 26.72
CA GLY A 487 -25.26 -26.75 27.35
C GLY A 487 -24.40 -27.90 27.89
N GLU A 488 -23.43 -28.37 27.13
CA GLU A 488 -22.49 -29.43 27.56
C GLU A 488 -21.64 -29.01 28.76
N VAL A 489 -21.10 -27.77 28.75
CA VAL A 489 -20.30 -27.20 29.86
C VAL A 489 -21.17 -27.06 31.11
N THR A 490 -22.38 -26.54 30.95
CA THR A 490 -23.35 -26.41 32.08
C THR A 490 -23.73 -27.77 32.68
N SER A 491 -23.91 -28.80 31.87
CA SER A 491 -24.12 -30.15 32.33
C SER A 491 -22.93 -30.72 33.10
N LYS A 492 -21.69 -30.52 32.60
CA LYS A 492 -20.48 -30.97 33.29
C LYS A 492 -20.27 -30.26 34.64
N ILE A 493 -20.59 -28.97 34.73
CA ILE A 493 -20.54 -28.20 35.98
C ILE A 493 -21.60 -28.77 36.98
N ALA A 494 -22.81 -29.05 36.51
CA ALA A 494 -23.86 -29.63 37.38
C ALA A 494 -23.48 -31.02 37.90
N ASP A 495 -22.85 -31.85 37.05
CA ASP A 495 -22.37 -33.19 37.45
C ASP A 495 -21.21 -33.14 38.45
N THR A 496 -20.38 -32.08 38.37
CA THR A 496 -19.25 -31.91 39.32
C THR A 496 -19.72 -31.35 40.66
N SER A 497 -20.73 -30.47 40.68
CA SER A 497 -21.28 -29.91 41.92
C SER A 497 -22.16 -30.88 42.68
N GLY A 498 -22.62 -31.97 42.06
CA GLY A 498 -23.35 -33.04 42.73
C GLY A 498 -22.47 -34.11 43.43
N LYS A 499 -21.13 -33.95 43.40
CA LYS A 499 -20.15 -34.86 43.99
C LYS A 499 -19.36 -34.26 45.16
N VAL A 500 -19.83 -33.17 45.75
CA VAL A 500 -19.25 -32.57 46.98
C VAL A 500 -20.19 -32.81 48.18
#